data_598ff9542cecbee6fabecde0cba860d2
#
_entry.id   598ff9542cecbee6fabecde0cba860d2
#
_cell.length_a   1.000
_cell.length_b   1.000
_cell.length_c   1.000
_cell.angle_alpha   90.00
_cell.angle_beta   90.00
_cell.angle_gamma   90.00
#
_symmetry.space_group_name_H-M   'P 1'
#
loop_
_entity.id
_entity.type
_entity.pdbx_description
1 polymer ?
#
loop_
_entity_poly.entity_id
_entity_poly.type
_entity_poly.pdbx_seq_one_letter_code
_entity_poly.pdbx_strand_id
1 'polypeptide(L)'
;MNTAEVLNTPGYYYAIAYALSVFVIACTNERKLGRWKLSAVSCVQFALLLFFMTETDGVRQELFIPSMMVIVGLLLGYIYICNDFSFKEAGFYCVKAFINGEFAASMCWQIYYYLRYVRGMQGEHWRWVELVLVYAVIFAILTLIELNLKKDLEELHITRRELLVVIIIAASVFAMSNLSYLDQNGLFSGSFVMDIFIIRTLVDLSGIAVLYAYHIQVKEVQIRFEKDALHNIMEMQYKNYQLSKENIDMVNQKYHDLKHQINILKTQSYTGKSTSYLEKMEREIRVYETQNKTGNQILDAVLTNKAMICQNKEIELKFIVDGEALSFMDDMDVSALFGNMLDNAIESAEKQQEKQKRLIWLYVTREKQFVRIRTENYCDEKIHFKNGMPVTTKKDRRLHGYGMKSIKSTVEKYYGSVVAAQENNWFELKILLPAGR
;
A
#
# COMPACT_ATOMS: atom_id res chain seq x y z
N MET A 1 -37.70 -1.12 43.96
CA MET A 1 -37.09 -0.96 42.66
C MET A 1 -37.75 -1.95 41.74
N ASN A 2 -38.37 -1.48 40.65
CA ASN A 2 -39.05 -2.35 39.69
C ASN A 2 -38.03 -3.32 39.09
N THR A 3 -38.32 -4.60 39.02
CA THR A 3 -37.45 -5.61 38.39
C THR A 3 -37.07 -5.27 36.97
N ALA A 4 -37.87 -4.49 36.25
CA ALA A 4 -37.63 -4.03 34.89
C ALA A 4 -36.49 -2.97 34.79
N GLU A 5 -36.27 -2.14 35.83
CA GLU A 5 -35.18 -1.14 35.85
C GLU A 5 -33.78 -1.78 36.04
N VAL A 6 -33.74 -2.97 36.60
CA VAL A 6 -32.46 -3.70 36.86
C VAL A 6 -32.00 -4.51 35.64
N LEU A 7 -32.94 -4.87 34.76
CA LEU A 7 -32.67 -5.70 33.58
C LEU A 7 -31.94 -4.96 32.46
N ASN A 8 -32.01 -3.65 32.44
CA ASN A 8 -31.38 -2.87 31.36
C ASN A 8 -30.06 -2.22 31.82
N THR A 9 -29.04 -2.30 30.99
CA THR A 9 -27.81 -1.53 31.17
C THR A 9 -28.12 -0.05 30.94
N PRO A 10 -27.85 0.86 31.89
CA PRO A 10 -28.15 2.27 31.70
C PRO A 10 -27.42 2.88 30.51
N GLY A 11 -28.08 3.77 29.78
CA GLY A 11 -27.57 4.36 28.55
C GLY A 11 -26.21 5.06 28.67
N TYR A 12 -25.90 5.63 29.85
CA TYR A 12 -24.60 6.28 30.05
C TYR A 12 -23.40 5.29 30.07
N TYR A 13 -23.58 4.00 30.42
CA TYR A 13 -22.54 2.99 30.27
C TYR A 13 -22.15 2.83 28.79
N TYR A 14 -23.14 2.73 27.92
CA TYR A 14 -22.91 2.65 26.48
C TYR A 14 -22.27 3.93 25.94
N ALA A 15 -22.75 5.11 26.36
CA ALA A 15 -22.22 6.38 25.88
C ALA A 15 -20.71 6.51 26.17
N ILE A 16 -20.28 6.14 27.39
CA ILE A 16 -18.87 6.14 27.77
C ILE A 16 -18.10 5.08 26.99
N ALA A 17 -18.62 3.86 26.87
CA ALA A 17 -17.95 2.75 26.20
C ALA A 17 -17.74 3.05 24.70
N TYR A 18 -18.74 3.56 24.00
CA TYR A 18 -18.63 3.95 22.59
C TYR A 18 -17.66 5.12 22.39
N ALA A 19 -17.73 6.15 23.24
CA ALA A 19 -16.81 7.29 23.17
C ALA A 19 -15.36 6.85 23.36
N LEU A 20 -15.07 5.98 24.34
CA LEU A 20 -13.74 5.44 24.56
C LEU A 20 -13.29 4.55 23.38
N SER A 21 -14.20 3.74 22.83
CA SER A 21 -13.90 2.86 21.73
C SER A 21 -13.46 3.61 20.46
N VAL A 22 -14.22 4.64 20.04
CA VAL A 22 -13.84 5.47 18.90
C VAL A 22 -12.61 6.32 19.17
N PHE A 23 -12.41 6.76 20.41
CA PHE A 23 -11.23 7.52 20.82
C PHE A 23 -9.96 6.66 20.74
N VAL A 24 -10.00 5.39 21.15
CA VAL A 24 -8.89 4.44 20.98
C VAL A 24 -8.53 4.32 19.50
N ILE A 25 -9.50 4.12 18.62
CA ILE A 25 -9.26 4.05 17.17
C ILE A 25 -8.64 5.34 16.64
N ALA A 26 -9.17 6.51 17.05
CA ALA A 26 -8.61 7.80 16.64
C ALA A 26 -7.19 8.03 17.17
N CYS A 27 -6.83 7.44 18.31
CA CYS A 27 -5.49 7.58 18.89
C CYS A 27 -4.46 6.62 18.30
N THR A 28 -4.89 5.44 17.87
CA THR A 28 -4.00 4.40 17.35
C THR A 28 -3.75 4.48 15.84
N ASN A 29 -4.56 5.25 15.09
CA ASN A 29 -4.45 5.37 13.64
C ASN A 29 -4.02 6.78 13.19
N GLU A 30 -3.77 6.93 11.90
CA GLU A 30 -3.38 8.23 11.31
C GLU A 30 -4.50 9.26 11.42
N ARG A 31 -4.15 10.47 11.83
CA ARG A 31 -5.11 11.51 12.20
C ARG A 31 -5.09 12.64 11.17
N LYS A 32 -6.29 13.07 10.76
CA LYS A 32 -6.46 14.34 10.02
C LYS A 32 -6.36 15.56 10.94
N LEU A 33 -6.72 15.39 12.22
CA LEU A 33 -6.88 16.49 13.16
C LEU A 33 -5.70 16.61 14.13
N GLY A 34 -5.27 17.84 14.38
CA GLY A 34 -4.31 18.14 15.46
C GLY A 34 -4.92 17.86 16.84
N ARG A 35 -4.06 17.66 17.85
CA ARG A 35 -4.46 17.24 19.22
C ARG A 35 -5.62 18.05 19.83
N TRP A 36 -5.59 19.38 19.73
CA TRP A 36 -6.63 20.25 20.26
C TRP A 36 -7.99 20.09 19.58
N LYS A 37 -7.98 19.98 18.24
CA LYS A 37 -9.20 19.74 17.46
C LYS A 37 -9.78 18.36 17.75
N LEU A 38 -8.94 17.34 17.89
CA LEU A 38 -9.38 16.00 18.28
C LEU A 38 -10.07 16.01 19.64
N SER A 39 -9.48 16.66 20.65
CA SER A 39 -10.09 16.76 21.97
C SER A 39 -11.44 17.47 21.92
N ALA A 40 -11.55 18.56 21.18
CA ALA A 40 -12.81 19.29 21.02
C ALA A 40 -13.90 18.42 20.36
N VAL A 41 -13.56 17.74 19.25
CA VAL A 41 -14.50 16.84 18.55
C VAL A 41 -14.89 15.66 19.44
N SER A 42 -13.95 15.09 20.22
CA SER A 42 -14.25 14.01 21.17
C SER A 42 -15.18 14.44 22.29
N CYS A 43 -15.03 15.66 22.84
CA CYS A 43 -15.97 16.21 23.82
C CYS A 43 -17.38 16.39 23.25
N VAL A 44 -17.48 16.92 22.03
CA VAL A 44 -18.77 17.07 21.35
C VAL A 44 -19.41 15.70 21.08
N GLN A 45 -18.65 14.76 20.56
CA GLN A 45 -19.09 13.38 20.32
C GLN A 45 -19.60 12.71 21.60
N PHE A 46 -18.84 12.82 22.68
CA PHE A 46 -19.24 12.26 23.99
C PHE A 46 -20.53 12.89 24.49
N ALA A 47 -20.67 14.22 24.43
CA ALA A 47 -21.89 14.93 24.85
C ALA A 47 -23.11 14.50 24.01
N LEU A 48 -22.95 14.34 22.70
CA LEU A 48 -24.01 13.86 21.81
C LEU A 48 -24.43 12.42 22.13
N LEU A 49 -23.46 11.53 22.32
CA LEU A 49 -23.72 10.13 22.71
C LEU A 49 -24.42 10.07 24.06
N LEU A 50 -23.93 10.81 25.05
CA LEU A 50 -24.51 10.84 26.39
C LEU A 50 -25.95 11.33 26.35
N PHE A 51 -26.20 12.46 25.69
CA PHE A 51 -27.55 13.03 25.55
C PHE A 51 -28.48 12.03 24.86
N PHE A 52 -28.06 11.50 23.70
CA PHE A 52 -28.90 10.58 22.91
C PHE A 52 -29.20 9.29 23.65
N MET A 53 -28.20 8.68 24.30
CA MET A 53 -28.37 7.42 25.01
C MET A 53 -29.17 7.57 26.31
N THR A 54 -29.12 8.72 27.00
CA THR A 54 -29.95 8.98 28.20
C THR A 54 -31.40 9.26 27.84
N GLU A 55 -31.64 10.01 26.72
CA GLU A 55 -33.00 10.31 26.26
C GLU A 55 -33.71 9.07 25.65
N THR A 56 -32.92 8.16 25.08
CA THR A 56 -33.45 6.90 24.52
C THR A 56 -33.47 5.75 25.52
N ASP A 57 -33.06 5.97 26.77
CA ASP A 57 -33.14 4.95 27.81
C ASP A 57 -34.60 4.63 28.12
N GLY A 58 -35.04 3.38 27.93
CA GLY A 58 -36.42 2.99 28.13
C GLY A 58 -37.39 3.23 26.95
N VAL A 59 -36.90 3.60 25.78
CA VAL A 59 -37.69 3.76 24.57
C VAL A 59 -38.38 2.45 24.15
N ARG A 60 -39.57 2.55 23.52
CA ARG A 60 -40.32 1.41 22.98
C ARG A 60 -39.45 0.52 22.12
N GLN A 61 -39.64 -0.80 22.24
CA GLN A 61 -38.87 -1.81 21.46
C GLN A 61 -38.85 -1.54 19.95
N GLU A 62 -39.93 -0.95 19.38
CA GLU A 62 -40.03 -0.60 17.96
C GLU A 62 -39.00 0.45 17.51
N LEU A 63 -38.55 1.34 18.41
CA LEU A 63 -37.57 2.38 18.11
C LEU A 63 -36.13 1.97 18.46
N PHE A 64 -35.92 0.78 18.99
CA PHE A 64 -34.59 0.30 19.38
C PHE A 64 -33.63 0.22 18.20
N ILE A 65 -34.01 -0.42 17.09
CA ILE A 65 -33.16 -0.52 15.88
C ILE A 65 -32.88 0.84 15.26
N PRO A 66 -33.87 1.74 15.03
CA PRO A 66 -33.60 3.10 14.56
C PRO A 66 -32.66 3.89 15.44
N SER A 67 -32.78 3.78 16.78
CA SER A 67 -31.87 4.44 17.71
C SER A 67 -30.45 3.96 17.55
N MET A 68 -30.23 2.65 17.40
CA MET A 68 -28.91 2.08 17.19
C MET A 68 -28.29 2.52 15.85
N MET A 69 -29.08 2.69 14.79
CA MET A 69 -28.60 3.24 13.51
C MET A 69 -28.09 4.67 13.63
N VAL A 70 -28.72 5.50 14.46
CA VAL A 70 -28.24 6.86 14.75
C VAL A 70 -26.89 6.82 15.47
N ILE A 71 -26.74 5.93 16.47
CA ILE A 71 -25.48 5.75 17.20
C ILE A 71 -24.38 5.32 16.25
N VAL A 72 -24.60 4.30 15.42
CA VAL A 72 -23.63 3.86 14.41
C VAL A 72 -23.26 5.00 13.46
N GLY A 73 -24.22 5.82 13.05
CA GLY A 73 -23.97 7.03 12.25
C GLY A 73 -23.06 8.05 12.96
N LEU A 74 -23.27 8.29 14.26
CA LEU A 74 -22.42 9.17 15.07
C LEU A 74 -20.99 8.62 15.22
N LEU A 75 -20.83 7.30 15.44
CA LEU A 75 -19.53 6.64 15.53
C LEU A 75 -18.78 6.72 14.19
N LEU A 76 -19.45 6.40 13.10
CA LEU A 76 -18.89 6.47 11.74
C LEU A 76 -18.46 7.89 11.39
N GLY A 77 -19.31 8.88 11.67
CA GLY A 77 -19.01 10.30 11.43
C GLY A 77 -17.76 10.75 12.19
N TYR A 78 -17.65 10.39 13.46
CA TYR A 78 -16.47 10.71 14.27
C TYR A 78 -15.18 10.10 13.70
N ILE A 79 -15.18 8.80 13.40
CA ILE A 79 -14.00 8.09 12.86
C ILE A 79 -13.58 8.70 11.51
N TYR A 80 -14.54 8.98 10.63
CA TYR A 80 -14.27 9.55 9.32
C TYR A 80 -13.70 10.98 9.37
N ILE A 81 -14.16 11.79 10.34
CA ILE A 81 -13.68 13.16 10.54
C ILE A 81 -12.29 13.17 11.17
N CYS A 82 -12.02 12.28 12.14
CA CYS A 82 -10.79 12.31 12.92
C CYS A 82 -9.60 11.64 12.23
N ASN A 83 -9.85 10.59 11.43
CA ASN A 83 -8.79 9.76 10.84
C ASN A 83 -8.71 9.92 9.32
N ASP A 84 -7.53 9.63 8.76
CA ASP A 84 -7.31 9.63 7.30
C ASP A 84 -7.73 8.30 6.67
N PHE A 85 -9.03 8.02 6.76
CA PHE A 85 -9.64 6.80 6.26
C PHE A 85 -10.50 7.07 5.04
N SER A 86 -10.53 6.12 4.11
CA SER A 86 -11.61 6.02 3.13
C SER A 86 -12.93 5.67 3.83
N PHE A 87 -14.07 5.90 3.19
CA PHE A 87 -15.37 5.57 3.77
C PHE A 87 -15.50 4.08 4.15
N LYS A 88 -14.83 3.17 3.43
CA LYS A 88 -14.85 1.74 3.72
C LYS A 88 -14.03 1.39 4.95
N GLU A 89 -12.86 1.97 5.09
CA GLU A 89 -12.00 1.81 6.27
C GLU A 89 -12.67 2.39 7.51
N ALA A 90 -13.24 3.59 7.39
CA ALA A 90 -14.05 4.19 8.47
C ALA A 90 -15.21 3.28 8.88
N GLY A 91 -15.91 2.64 7.93
CA GLY A 91 -16.95 1.66 8.20
C GLY A 91 -16.45 0.42 8.92
N PHE A 92 -15.30 -0.11 8.50
CA PHE A 92 -14.67 -1.27 9.15
C PHE A 92 -14.31 -0.98 10.61
N TYR A 93 -13.66 0.15 10.87
CA TYR A 93 -13.31 0.56 12.23
C TYR A 93 -14.54 0.98 13.06
N CYS A 94 -15.59 1.52 12.42
CA CYS A 94 -16.85 1.80 13.09
C CYS A 94 -17.50 0.54 13.64
N VAL A 95 -17.53 -0.55 12.89
CA VAL A 95 -18.04 -1.84 13.35
C VAL A 95 -17.22 -2.37 14.53
N LYS A 96 -15.89 -2.28 14.48
CA LYS A 96 -15.03 -2.66 15.62
C LYS A 96 -15.34 -1.83 16.86
N ALA A 97 -15.46 -0.49 16.70
CA ALA A 97 -15.79 0.39 17.79
C ALA A 97 -17.14 0.05 18.42
N PHE A 98 -18.12 -0.26 17.60
CA PHE A 98 -19.46 -0.62 18.06
C PHE A 98 -19.45 -1.90 18.92
N ILE A 99 -18.88 -3.00 18.42
CA ILE A 99 -18.82 -4.27 19.17
C ILE A 99 -17.94 -4.15 20.43
N ASN A 100 -16.81 -3.43 20.36
CA ASN A 100 -15.99 -3.17 21.54
C ASN A 100 -16.76 -2.38 22.61
N GLY A 101 -17.58 -1.41 22.20
CA GLY A 101 -18.43 -0.64 23.10
C GLY A 101 -19.55 -1.48 23.71
N GLU A 102 -20.24 -2.32 22.93
CA GLU A 102 -21.24 -3.27 23.43
C GLU A 102 -20.66 -4.18 24.50
N PHE A 103 -19.53 -4.82 24.22
CA PHE A 103 -18.84 -5.69 25.16
C PHE A 103 -18.45 -4.96 26.45
N ALA A 104 -17.83 -3.77 26.33
CA ALA A 104 -17.37 -3.03 27.49
C ALA A 104 -18.53 -2.62 28.41
N ALA A 105 -19.63 -2.15 27.83
CA ALA A 105 -20.84 -1.78 28.58
C ALA A 105 -21.49 -3.01 29.23
N SER A 106 -21.65 -4.10 28.49
CA SER A 106 -22.24 -5.36 29.01
C SER A 106 -21.43 -5.94 30.16
N MET A 107 -20.11 -6.03 29.97
CA MET A 107 -19.19 -6.58 30.98
C MET A 107 -19.18 -5.74 32.26
N CYS A 108 -19.11 -4.42 32.11
CA CYS A 108 -19.12 -3.51 33.26
C CYS A 108 -20.43 -3.61 34.06
N TRP A 109 -21.58 -3.61 33.35
CA TRP A 109 -22.88 -3.75 33.99
C TRP A 109 -23.05 -5.12 34.66
N GLN A 110 -22.58 -6.20 34.09
CA GLN A 110 -22.60 -7.56 34.66
C GLN A 110 -21.80 -7.60 35.97
N ILE A 111 -20.59 -7.00 36.02
CA ILE A 111 -19.76 -6.94 37.23
C ILE A 111 -20.47 -6.12 38.32
N TYR A 112 -21.00 -4.93 37.94
CA TYR A 112 -21.76 -4.11 38.88
C TYR A 112 -22.94 -4.86 39.48
N TYR A 113 -23.76 -5.53 38.66
CA TYR A 113 -24.89 -6.32 39.11
C TYR A 113 -24.47 -7.43 40.07
N TYR A 114 -23.40 -8.18 39.74
CA TYR A 114 -22.87 -9.23 40.60
C TYR A 114 -22.40 -8.69 41.95
N LEU A 115 -21.63 -7.63 41.96
CA LEU A 115 -21.14 -7.03 43.22
C LEU A 115 -22.28 -6.48 44.09
N ARG A 116 -23.25 -5.84 43.45
CA ARG A 116 -24.37 -5.18 44.16
C ARG A 116 -25.40 -6.17 44.70
N TYR A 117 -25.87 -7.07 43.86
CA TYR A 117 -27.03 -7.93 44.14
C TYR A 117 -26.67 -9.34 44.61
N VAL A 118 -25.52 -9.87 44.20
CA VAL A 118 -25.08 -11.20 44.62
C VAL A 118 -24.17 -11.13 45.85
N ARG A 119 -23.22 -10.20 45.87
CA ARG A 119 -22.27 -10.02 46.98
C ARG A 119 -22.75 -9.04 48.06
N GLY A 120 -23.81 -8.26 47.82
CA GLY A 120 -24.40 -7.35 48.77
C GLY A 120 -23.55 -6.11 49.08
N MET A 121 -22.64 -5.72 48.20
CA MET A 121 -21.84 -4.49 48.41
C MET A 121 -22.75 -3.27 48.37
N GLN A 122 -22.77 -2.46 49.45
CA GLN A 122 -23.55 -1.24 49.52
C GLN A 122 -22.67 -0.01 49.37
N GLY A 123 -23.14 1.00 48.59
CA GLY A 123 -22.48 2.30 48.41
C GLY A 123 -22.46 2.74 46.94
N GLU A 124 -23.00 3.94 46.66
CA GLU A 124 -23.02 4.49 45.27
C GLU A 124 -21.62 4.84 44.76
N HIS A 125 -20.69 5.15 45.64
CA HIS A 125 -19.31 5.49 45.25
C HIS A 125 -18.59 4.32 44.54
N TRP A 126 -18.87 3.08 44.93
CA TRP A 126 -18.29 1.88 44.33
C TRP A 126 -18.67 1.71 42.87
N ARG A 127 -19.83 2.18 42.44
CA ARG A 127 -20.29 2.13 41.06
C ARG A 127 -19.35 2.88 40.12
N TRP A 128 -18.93 4.09 40.50
CA TRP A 128 -18.02 4.89 39.64
C TRP A 128 -16.59 4.35 39.68
N VAL A 129 -16.13 3.84 40.81
CA VAL A 129 -14.80 3.23 40.92
C VAL A 129 -14.72 1.98 40.04
N GLU A 130 -15.73 1.11 40.14
CA GLU A 130 -15.81 -0.09 39.31
C GLU A 130 -15.86 0.23 37.84
N LEU A 131 -16.71 1.17 37.39
CA LEU A 131 -16.83 1.60 36.00
C LEU A 131 -15.48 2.08 35.45
N VAL A 132 -14.77 2.93 36.22
CA VAL A 132 -13.46 3.44 35.78
C VAL A 132 -12.42 2.30 35.65
N LEU A 133 -12.37 1.41 36.66
CA LEU A 133 -11.41 0.30 36.66
C LEU A 133 -11.66 -0.69 35.51
N VAL A 134 -12.92 -1.11 35.32
CA VAL A 134 -13.26 -2.08 34.30
C VAL A 134 -12.99 -1.51 32.91
N TYR A 135 -13.41 -0.28 32.62
CA TYR A 135 -13.13 0.36 31.34
C TYR A 135 -11.64 0.61 31.13
N ALA A 136 -10.90 1.03 32.16
CA ALA A 136 -9.46 1.21 32.03
C ALA A 136 -8.76 -0.09 31.62
N VAL A 137 -9.13 -1.22 32.21
CA VAL A 137 -8.55 -2.53 31.86
C VAL A 137 -8.93 -2.95 30.45
N ILE A 138 -10.23 -2.91 30.11
CA ILE A 138 -10.71 -3.34 28.78
C ILE A 138 -10.06 -2.48 27.68
N PHE A 139 -10.13 -1.16 27.78
CA PHE A 139 -9.59 -0.27 26.75
C PHE A 139 -8.06 -0.22 26.71
N ALA A 140 -7.37 -0.51 27.83
CA ALA A 140 -5.92 -0.73 27.79
C ALA A 140 -5.56 -1.97 26.96
N ILE A 141 -6.26 -3.10 27.17
CA ILE A 141 -6.06 -4.33 26.41
C ILE A 141 -6.36 -4.08 24.91
N LEU A 142 -7.50 -3.47 24.59
CA LEU A 142 -7.88 -3.16 23.22
C LEU A 142 -6.87 -2.22 22.53
N THR A 143 -6.37 -1.22 23.26
CA THR A 143 -5.32 -0.31 22.74
C THR A 143 -4.03 -1.07 22.43
N LEU A 144 -3.59 -1.97 23.32
CA LEU A 144 -2.40 -2.79 23.09
C LEU A 144 -2.56 -3.70 21.88
N ILE A 145 -3.74 -4.30 21.70
CA ILE A 145 -4.03 -5.12 20.51
C ILE A 145 -3.98 -4.26 19.23
N GLU A 146 -4.63 -3.08 19.22
CA GLU A 146 -4.63 -2.18 18.06
C GLU A 146 -3.20 -1.70 17.71
N LEU A 147 -2.41 -1.31 18.70
CA LEU A 147 -1.03 -0.90 18.49
C LEU A 147 -0.16 -2.05 17.93
N ASN A 148 -0.41 -3.28 18.39
CA ASN A 148 0.32 -4.45 17.90
C ASN A 148 -0.07 -4.80 16.45
N LEU A 149 -1.35 -4.66 16.12
CA LEU A 149 -1.83 -4.86 14.76
C LEU A 149 -1.24 -3.83 13.77
N LYS A 150 -0.89 -2.63 14.21
CA LYS A 150 -0.34 -1.59 13.34
C LYS A 150 1.15 -1.78 13.00
N LYS A 151 1.92 -2.57 13.75
CA LYS A 151 3.38 -2.67 13.59
C LYS A 151 3.86 -3.11 12.20
N ASP A 152 3.10 -3.93 11.48
CA ASP A 152 3.57 -4.58 10.25
C ASP A 152 3.03 -3.95 8.96
N LEU A 153 2.02 -3.08 9.04
CA LEU A 153 1.39 -2.41 7.89
C LEU A 153 0.99 -0.99 8.25
N GLU A 154 1.41 -0.02 7.43
CA GLU A 154 1.06 1.38 7.64
C GLU A 154 -0.40 1.67 7.28
N GLU A 155 -0.94 1.06 6.22
CA GLU A 155 -2.31 1.29 5.75
C GLU A 155 -3.05 -0.03 5.47
N LEU A 156 -4.22 -0.19 6.05
CA LEU A 156 -5.12 -1.31 5.80
C LEU A 156 -6.14 -0.92 4.72
N HIS A 157 -6.01 -1.48 3.53
CA HIS A 157 -6.96 -1.22 2.43
C HIS A 157 -8.15 -2.16 2.47
N ILE A 158 -9.33 -1.62 2.78
CA ILE A 158 -10.57 -2.40 2.90
C ILE A 158 -11.36 -2.42 1.58
N THR A 159 -11.67 -3.62 1.10
CA THR A 159 -12.53 -3.84 -0.06
C THR A 159 -14.02 -3.82 0.33
N ARG A 160 -14.92 -3.70 -0.67
CA ARG A 160 -16.37 -3.78 -0.42
C ARG A 160 -16.81 -5.12 0.18
N ARG A 161 -16.12 -6.22 -0.19
CA ARG A 161 -16.44 -7.56 0.33
C ARG A 161 -16.06 -7.70 1.80
N GLU A 162 -14.90 -7.21 2.18
CA GLU A 162 -14.42 -7.24 3.56
C GLU A 162 -15.31 -6.40 4.47
N LEU A 163 -15.71 -5.20 4.03
CA LEU A 163 -16.67 -4.39 4.77
C LEU A 163 -18.01 -5.10 4.95
N LEU A 164 -18.54 -5.75 3.92
CA LEU A 164 -19.77 -6.53 3.98
C LEU A 164 -19.66 -7.66 5.01
N VAL A 165 -18.57 -8.41 5.01
CA VAL A 165 -18.34 -9.50 5.98
C VAL A 165 -18.37 -8.99 7.42
N VAL A 166 -17.68 -7.88 7.68
CA VAL A 166 -17.63 -7.29 9.04
C VAL A 166 -19.01 -6.77 9.47
N ILE A 167 -19.79 -6.18 8.56
CA ILE A 167 -21.17 -5.76 8.85
C ILE A 167 -22.05 -6.97 9.18
N ILE A 168 -21.94 -8.08 8.44
CA ILE A 168 -22.71 -9.29 8.70
C ILE A 168 -22.34 -9.88 10.08
N ILE A 169 -21.05 -9.95 10.40
CA ILE A 169 -20.58 -10.40 11.72
C ILE A 169 -21.19 -9.52 12.82
N ALA A 170 -21.10 -8.19 12.70
CA ALA A 170 -21.64 -7.27 13.68
C ALA A 170 -23.15 -7.38 13.85
N ALA A 171 -23.88 -7.46 12.73
CA ALA A 171 -25.35 -7.63 12.76
C ALA A 171 -25.75 -8.93 13.44
N SER A 172 -25.01 -10.03 13.17
CA SER A 172 -25.26 -11.33 13.81
C SER A 172 -24.96 -11.30 15.31
N VAL A 173 -23.81 -10.73 15.71
CA VAL A 173 -23.43 -10.58 17.12
C VAL A 173 -24.44 -9.71 17.85
N PHE A 174 -24.82 -8.57 17.30
CA PHE A 174 -25.77 -7.65 17.88
C PHE A 174 -27.16 -8.29 18.03
N ALA A 175 -27.65 -9.00 17.00
CA ALA A 175 -28.93 -9.71 17.05
C ALA A 175 -28.93 -10.78 18.15
N MET A 176 -27.88 -11.62 18.22
CA MET A 176 -27.76 -12.67 19.22
C MET A 176 -27.59 -12.11 20.64
N SER A 177 -26.79 -11.06 20.82
CA SER A 177 -26.56 -10.40 22.10
C SER A 177 -27.84 -9.79 22.69
N ASN A 178 -28.71 -9.24 21.84
CA ASN A 178 -29.94 -8.60 22.28
C ASN A 178 -31.19 -9.53 22.24
N LEU A 179 -31.08 -10.74 21.71
CA LEU A 179 -32.22 -11.67 21.59
C LEU A 179 -32.82 -12.03 22.96
N SER A 180 -31.98 -12.35 23.95
CA SER A 180 -32.40 -12.66 25.31
C SER A 180 -33.08 -11.49 26.03
N TYR A 181 -32.77 -10.26 25.63
CA TYR A 181 -33.37 -9.04 26.15
C TYR A 181 -34.74 -8.75 25.52
N LEU A 182 -34.87 -8.96 24.20
CA LEU A 182 -36.09 -8.67 23.44
C LEU A 182 -37.19 -9.70 23.69
N ASP A 183 -36.83 -10.96 23.91
CA ASP A 183 -37.77 -12.06 24.13
C ASP A 183 -37.46 -12.78 25.46
N GLN A 184 -37.93 -12.18 26.57
CA GLN A 184 -37.70 -12.67 27.91
C GLN A 184 -38.39 -14.00 28.24
N ASN A 185 -39.36 -14.44 27.44
CA ASN A 185 -40.07 -15.71 27.57
C ASN A 185 -39.72 -16.71 26.43
N GLY A 186 -38.76 -16.40 25.60
CA GLY A 186 -38.39 -17.23 24.43
C GLY A 186 -37.37 -18.30 24.75
N LEU A 187 -37.06 -19.10 23.71
CA LEU A 187 -36.11 -20.22 23.77
C LEU A 187 -34.69 -19.82 24.23
N PHE A 188 -34.34 -18.57 24.08
CA PHE A 188 -32.99 -18.04 24.40
C PHE A 188 -32.97 -17.17 25.68
N SER A 189 -34.07 -17.10 26.43
CA SER A 189 -34.12 -16.39 27.70
C SER A 189 -33.60 -17.28 28.81
N GLY A 190 -32.74 -16.69 29.68
CA GLY A 190 -32.29 -17.35 30.90
C GLY A 190 -33.35 -17.30 32.00
N SER A 191 -33.38 -18.32 32.87
CA SER A 191 -34.31 -18.37 34.03
C SER A 191 -33.99 -17.31 35.10
N PHE A 192 -32.76 -16.80 35.09
CA PHE A 192 -32.29 -15.78 36.02
C PHE A 192 -31.76 -14.55 35.28
N VAL A 193 -31.89 -13.36 35.85
CA VAL A 193 -31.38 -12.10 35.28
C VAL A 193 -29.88 -12.18 34.99
N MET A 194 -29.14 -12.88 35.82
CA MET A 194 -27.69 -13.05 35.64
C MET A 194 -27.36 -13.84 34.37
N ASP A 195 -28.17 -14.80 33.96
CA ASP A 195 -27.97 -15.61 32.77
C ASP A 195 -28.03 -14.72 31.51
N ILE A 196 -28.94 -13.75 31.48
CA ILE A 196 -29.09 -12.79 30.36
C ILE A 196 -27.81 -11.98 30.20
N PHE A 197 -27.24 -11.49 31.29
CA PHE A 197 -25.97 -10.72 31.25
C PHE A 197 -24.80 -11.60 30.81
N ILE A 198 -24.71 -12.83 31.32
CA ILE A 198 -23.65 -13.77 30.95
C ILE A 198 -23.72 -14.08 29.43
N ILE A 199 -24.90 -14.42 28.91
CA ILE A 199 -25.09 -14.73 27.49
C ILE A 199 -24.66 -13.52 26.64
N ARG A 200 -25.13 -12.32 26.98
CA ARG A 200 -24.81 -11.09 26.26
C ARG A 200 -23.30 -10.84 26.23
N THR A 201 -22.66 -10.85 27.39
CA THR A 201 -21.22 -10.60 27.51
C THR A 201 -20.38 -11.65 26.74
N LEU A 202 -20.77 -12.94 26.80
CA LEU A 202 -20.09 -14.02 26.08
C LEU A 202 -20.25 -13.89 24.56
N VAL A 203 -21.43 -13.52 24.08
CA VAL A 203 -21.69 -13.28 22.64
C VAL A 203 -20.87 -12.10 22.16
N ASP A 204 -20.86 -10.99 22.89
CA ASP A 204 -20.09 -9.79 22.53
C ASP A 204 -18.57 -10.08 22.54
N LEU A 205 -18.07 -10.83 23.55
CA LEU A 205 -16.68 -11.27 23.59
C LEU A 205 -16.31 -12.17 22.39
N SER A 206 -17.20 -13.09 22.04
CA SER A 206 -17.02 -13.95 20.86
C SER A 206 -17.00 -13.10 19.59
N GLY A 207 -17.84 -12.08 19.51
CA GLY A 207 -17.88 -11.12 18.41
C GLY A 207 -16.55 -10.36 18.27
N ILE A 208 -15.97 -9.90 19.38
CA ILE A 208 -14.64 -9.28 19.40
C ILE A 208 -13.59 -10.26 18.86
N ALA A 209 -13.56 -11.49 19.37
CA ALA A 209 -12.58 -12.49 18.95
C ALA A 209 -12.67 -12.77 17.44
N VAL A 210 -13.87 -12.94 16.90
CA VAL A 210 -14.10 -13.14 15.45
C VAL A 210 -13.67 -11.93 14.63
N LEU A 211 -14.02 -10.71 15.05
CA LEU A 211 -13.64 -9.47 14.33
C LEU A 211 -12.14 -9.25 14.32
N TYR A 212 -11.45 -9.50 15.43
CA TYR A 212 -10.00 -9.35 15.49
C TYR A 212 -9.29 -10.47 14.71
N ALA A 213 -9.78 -11.71 14.78
CA ALA A 213 -9.26 -12.80 13.93
C ALA A 213 -9.42 -12.47 12.44
N TYR A 214 -10.58 -11.96 12.04
CA TYR A 214 -10.83 -11.52 10.67
C TYR A 214 -9.92 -10.35 10.26
N HIS A 215 -9.70 -9.37 11.14
CA HIS A 215 -8.76 -8.28 10.90
C HIS A 215 -7.33 -8.79 10.65
N ILE A 216 -6.85 -9.73 11.46
CA ILE A 216 -5.54 -10.37 11.29
C ILE A 216 -5.47 -11.09 9.93
N GLN A 217 -6.51 -11.83 9.59
CA GLN A 217 -6.58 -12.55 8.30
C GLN A 217 -6.53 -11.61 7.09
N VAL A 218 -7.30 -10.52 7.10
CA VAL A 218 -7.28 -9.51 6.02
C VAL A 218 -5.88 -8.93 5.87
N LYS A 219 -5.24 -8.59 7.00
CA LYS A 219 -3.88 -8.06 7.04
C LYS A 219 -2.85 -9.07 6.48
N GLU A 220 -2.89 -10.32 6.90
CA GLU A 220 -1.99 -11.36 6.40
C GLU A 220 -2.12 -11.57 4.89
N VAL A 221 -3.34 -11.57 4.37
CA VAL A 221 -3.59 -11.68 2.93
C VAL A 221 -2.96 -10.50 2.19
N GLN A 222 -3.10 -9.29 2.71
CA GLN A 222 -2.54 -8.08 2.11
C GLN A 222 -1.01 -8.11 2.08
N ILE A 223 -0.36 -8.45 3.22
CA ILE A 223 1.10 -8.61 3.31
C ILE A 223 1.59 -9.68 2.33
N ARG A 224 0.87 -10.80 2.21
CA ARG A 224 1.22 -11.88 1.27
C ARG A 224 1.18 -11.40 -0.17
N PHE A 225 0.13 -10.67 -0.56
CA PHE A 225 0.05 -10.08 -1.92
C PHE A 225 1.18 -9.11 -2.23
N GLU A 226 1.56 -8.27 -1.27
CA GLU A 226 2.68 -7.34 -1.44
C GLU A 226 4.02 -8.09 -1.58
N LYS A 227 4.23 -9.10 -0.75
CA LYS A 227 5.42 -9.94 -0.81
C LYS A 227 5.54 -10.69 -2.13
N ASP A 228 4.43 -11.29 -2.62
CA ASP A 228 4.40 -12.00 -3.89
C ASP A 228 4.64 -11.04 -5.07
N ALA A 229 4.09 -9.83 -5.02
CA ALA A 229 4.35 -8.81 -6.03
C ALA A 229 5.82 -8.39 -6.07
N LEU A 230 6.46 -8.19 -4.91
CA LEU A 230 7.90 -7.90 -4.82
C LEU A 230 8.75 -9.06 -5.34
N HIS A 231 8.41 -10.29 -4.98
CA HIS A 231 9.13 -11.47 -5.46
C HIS A 231 9.07 -11.59 -6.99
N ASN A 232 7.90 -11.40 -7.59
CA ASN A 232 7.74 -11.42 -9.06
C ASN A 232 8.56 -10.31 -9.74
N ILE A 233 8.67 -9.12 -9.14
CA ILE A 233 9.50 -8.03 -9.66
C ILE A 233 10.99 -8.45 -9.62
N MET A 234 11.45 -9.00 -8.51
CA MET A 234 12.84 -9.44 -8.37
C MET A 234 13.19 -10.57 -9.37
N GLU A 235 12.30 -11.55 -9.54
CA GLU A 235 12.49 -12.64 -10.50
C GLU A 235 12.57 -12.10 -11.95
N MET A 236 11.71 -11.16 -12.30
CA MET A 236 11.74 -10.53 -13.63
C MET A 236 13.03 -9.72 -13.85
N GLN A 237 13.51 -8.99 -12.84
CA GLN A 237 14.78 -8.27 -12.92
C GLN A 237 15.96 -9.23 -13.10
N TYR A 238 16.00 -10.31 -12.33
CA TYR A 238 17.03 -11.34 -12.45
C TYR A 238 17.04 -12.00 -13.84
N LYS A 239 15.87 -12.31 -14.38
CA LYS A 239 15.74 -12.87 -15.72
C LYS A 239 16.23 -11.90 -16.81
N ASN A 240 15.90 -10.62 -16.68
CA ASN A 240 16.38 -9.59 -17.60
C ASN A 240 17.91 -9.44 -17.53
N TYR A 241 18.49 -9.50 -16.32
CA TYR A 241 19.94 -9.51 -16.14
C TYR A 241 20.60 -10.72 -16.82
N GLN A 242 20.06 -11.91 -16.64
CA GLN A 242 20.56 -13.15 -17.27
C GLN A 242 20.53 -13.03 -18.80
N LEU A 243 19.40 -12.59 -19.36
CA LEU A 243 19.28 -12.38 -20.81
C LEU A 243 20.26 -11.32 -21.33
N SER A 244 20.50 -10.26 -20.57
CA SER A 244 21.52 -9.27 -20.94
C SER A 244 22.91 -9.87 -20.96
N LYS A 245 23.26 -10.66 -19.95
CA LYS A 245 24.55 -11.34 -19.87
C LYS A 245 24.77 -12.34 -21.02
N GLU A 246 23.77 -13.18 -21.31
CA GLU A 246 23.84 -14.12 -22.45
C GLU A 246 24.00 -13.39 -23.79
N ASN A 247 23.30 -12.26 -23.96
CA ASN A 247 23.45 -11.44 -25.16
C ASN A 247 24.85 -10.83 -25.30
N ILE A 248 25.49 -10.42 -24.17
CA ILE A 248 26.88 -9.96 -24.15
C ILE A 248 27.82 -11.04 -24.67
N ASP A 249 27.72 -12.23 -24.10
CA ASP A 249 28.59 -13.33 -24.43
C ASP A 249 28.44 -13.71 -25.92
N MET A 250 27.21 -13.74 -26.42
CA MET A 250 26.91 -14.02 -27.83
C MET A 250 27.47 -12.93 -28.77
N VAL A 251 27.33 -11.65 -28.42
CA VAL A 251 27.87 -10.53 -29.23
C VAL A 251 29.38 -10.57 -29.24
N ASN A 252 30.03 -10.80 -28.10
CA ASN A 252 31.49 -10.92 -28.00
C ASN A 252 32.02 -12.10 -28.81
N GLN A 253 31.36 -13.25 -28.79
CA GLN A 253 31.71 -14.41 -29.57
C GLN A 253 31.59 -14.12 -31.07
N LYS A 254 30.47 -13.59 -31.55
CA LYS A 254 30.27 -13.22 -32.94
C LYS A 254 31.29 -12.18 -33.42
N TYR A 255 31.61 -11.22 -32.58
CA TYR A 255 32.63 -10.21 -32.84
C TYR A 255 34.03 -10.86 -33.03
N HIS A 256 34.42 -11.76 -32.14
CA HIS A 256 35.69 -12.48 -32.23
C HIS A 256 35.77 -13.31 -33.53
N ASP A 257 34.68 -13.98 -33.90
CA ASP A 257 34.59 -14.79 -35.10
C ASP A 257 34.70 -13.93 -36.40
N LEU A 258 34.00 -12.79 -36.43
CA LEU A 258 34.10 -11.83 -37.52
C LEU A 258 35.52 -11.26 -37.69
N LYS A 259 36.19 -10.89 -36.58
CA LYS A 259 37.55 -10.39 -36.56
C LYS A 259 38.53 -11.44 -37.11
N HIS A 260 38.32 -12.71 -36.70
CA HIS A 260 39.13 -13.82 -37.23
C HIS A 260 38.92 -14.06 -38.71
N GLN A 261 37.67 -14.03 -39.22
CA GLN A 261 37.34 -14.16 -40.63
C GLN A 261 37.94 -13.02 -41.46
N ILE A 262 37.88 -11.78 -41.00
CA ILE A 262 38.49 -10.64 -41.70
C ILE A 262 40.01 -10.78 -41.80
N ASN A 263 40.67 -11.23 -40.73
CA ASN A 263 42.11 -11.48 -40.72
C ASN A 263 42.49 -12.58 -41.72
N ILE A 264 41.73 -13.68 -41.83
CA ILE A 264 41.94 -14.74 -42.80
C ILE A 264 41.78 -14.20 -44.24
N LEU A 265 40.73 -13.43 -44.48
CA LEU A 265 40.49 -12.83 -45.82
C LEU A 265 41.59 -11.82 -46.22
N LYS A 266 42.12 -11.06 -45.27
CA LYS A 266 43.28 -10.16 -45.48
C LYS A 266 44.54 -10.92 -45.87
N THR A 267 44.81 -12.07 -45.30
CA THR A 267 45.98 -12.89 -45.58
C THR A 267 45.86 -13.63 -46.91
N GLN A 268 44.64 -13.88 -47.41
CA GLN A 268 44.38 -14.56 -48.69
C GLN A 268 44.18 -13.64 -49.93
N SER A 269 43.92 -12.31 -49.70
CA SER A 269 43.61 -11.39 -50.80
C SER A 269 44.85 -10.65 -51.32
N TYR A 270 45.49 -11.20 -52.35
CA TYR A 270 46.53 -10.53 -53.11
C TYR A 270 46.01 -9.70 -54.32
N THR A 271 44.72 -9.44 -54.46
CA THR A 271 44.13 -8.68 -55.55
C THR A 271 43.36 -7.46 -55.09
N GLY A 272 43.81 -6.28 -55.56
CA GLY A 272 43.47 -4.95 -55.04
C GLY A 272 42.02 -4.44 -55.11
N LYS A 273 41.03 -5.26 -55.49
CA LYS A 273 39.60 -4.89 -55.43
C LYS A 273 38.89 -5.40 -54.17
N SER A 274 39.47 -6.40 -53.50
CA SER A 274 38.91 -6.96 -52.25
C SER A 274 39.26 -6.14 -51.01
N THR A 275 40.35 -5.35 -51.06
CA THR A 275 40.86 -4.55 -49.93
C THR A 275 39.88 -3.43 -49.51
N SER A 276 39.26 -2.77 -50.44
CA SER A 276 38.31 -1.65 -50.15
C SER A 276 37.04 -2.11 -49.41
N TYR A 277 36.53 -3.31 -49.75
CA TYR A 277 35.37 -3.88 -49.08
C TYR A 277 35.73 -4.37 -47.65
N LEU A 278 36.88 -5.01 -47.49
CA LEU A 278 37.39 -5.45 -46.19
C LEU A 278 37.71 -4.27 -45.29
N GLU A 279 38.29 -3.18 -45.79
CA GLU A 279 38.52 -1.94 -45.04
C GLU A 279 37.22 -1.23 -44.66
N LYS A 280 36.16 -1.36 -45.48
CA LYS A 280 34.84 -0.85 -45.14
C LYS A 280 34.22 -1.68 -44.00
N MET A 281 34.27 -3.01 -44.05
CA MET A 281 33.83 -3.88 -42.98
C MET A 281 34.63 -3.67 -41.69
N GLU A 282 35.96 -3.50 -41.81
CA GLU A 282 36.81 -3.20 -40.62
C GLU A 282 36.50 -1.84 -40.02
N ARG A 283 36.16 -0.83 -40.84
CA ARG A 283 35.67 0.47 -40.34
C ARG A 283 34.32 0.34 -39.65
N GLU A 284 33.41 -0.42 -40.21
CA GLU A 284 32.10 -0.68 -39.54
C GLU A 284 32.26 -1.42 -38.22
N ILE A 285 33.18 -2.36 -38.14
CA ILE A 285 33.53 -3.08 -36.90
C ILE A 285 34.24 -2.16 -35.88
N ARG A 286 35.19 -1.32 -36.35
CA ARG A 286 35.87 -0.32 -35.49
C ARG A 286 34.91 0.74 -34.94
N VAL A 287 33.92 1.14 -35.71
CA VAL A 287 32.86 2.04 -35.24
C VAL A 287 32.08 1.36 -34.10
N TYR A 288 31.85 0.08 -34.18
CA TYR A 288 31.28 -0.72 -33.10
C TYR A 288 32.20 -0.80 -31.87
N GLU A 289 33.51 -0.99 -32.04
CA GLU A 289 34.50 -1.01 -30.96
C GLU A 289 34.64 0.32 -30.19
N THR A 290 34.54 1.43 -30.92
CA THR A 290 34.78 2.76 -30.33
C THR A 290 33.52 3.43 -29.82
N GLN A 291 32.36 3.11 -30.33
CA GLN A 291 31.11 3.77 -29.94
C GLN A 291 30.54 3.27 -28.59
N ASN A 292 30.87 2.06 -28.16
CA ASN A 292 30.23 1.42 -27.03
C ASN A 292 31.16 1.17 -25.82
N LYS A 293 32.33 1.85 -25.76
CA LYS A 293 33.19 1.76 -24.57
C LYS A 293 32.91 2.93 -23.62
N THR A 294 31.89 2.78 -22.81
CA THR A 294 31.53 3.79 -21.79
C THR A 294 32.39 3.68 -20.54
N GLY A 295 33.16 2.60 -20.36
CA GLY A 295 33.89 2.28 -19.14
C GLY A 295 33.14 1.36 -18.17
N ASN A 296 31.88 0.99 -18.50
CA ASN A 296 31.08 0.01 -17.73
C ASN A 296 30.61 -1.10 -18.65
N GLN A 297 31.10 -2.33 -18.46
CA GLN A 297 30.85 -3.46 -19.35
C GLN A 297 29.35 -3.81 -19.46
N ILE A 298 28.61 -3.74 -18.36
CA ILE A 298 27.17 -4.05 -18.35
C ILE A 298 26.39 -3.00 -19.14
N LEU A 299 26.73 -1.72 -18.95
CA LEU A 299 26.09 -0.65 -19.69
C LEU A 299 26.40 -0.74 -21.19
N ASP A 300 27.65 -1.04 -21.55
CA ASP A 300 28.06 -1.27 -22.95
C ASP A 300 27.19 -2.34 -23.61
N ALA A 301 26.93 -3.40 -22.92
CA ALA A 301 26.08 -4.49 -23.42
C ALA A 301 24.61 -4.11 -23.56
N VAL A 302 24.06 -3.44 -22.57
CA VAL A 302 22.68 -2.92 -22.62
C VAL A 302 22.54 -1.98 -23.80
N LEU A 303 23.47 -1.03 -23.98
CA LEU A 303 23.46 -0.07 -25.08
C LEU A 303 23.60 -0.77 -26.44
N THR A 304 24.48 -1.75 -26.55
CA THR A 304 24.65 -2.52 -27.79
C THR A 304 23.36 -3.26 -28.18
N ASN A 305 22.74 -3.97 -27.23
CA ASN A 305 21.48 -4.66 -27.46
C ASN A 305 20.35 -3.69 -27.87
N LYS A 306 20.21 -2.57 -27.12
CA LYS A 306 19.18 -1.57 -27.43
C LYS A 306 19.42 -0.85 -28.75
N ALA A 307 20.68 -0.60 -29.11
CA ALA A 307 21.03 -0.03 -30.41
C ALA A 307 20.63 -0.97 -31.59
N MET A 308 20.84 -2.29 -31.44
CA MET A 308 20.36 -3.28 -32.41
C MET A 308 18.84 -3.28 -32.56
N ILE A 309 18.11 -3.23 -31.45
CA ILE A 309 16.64 -3.16 -31.42
C ILE A 309 16.18 -1.86 -32.10
N CYS A 310 16.81 -0.72 -31.78
CA CYS A 310 16.52 0.56 -32.39
C CYS A 310 16.74 0.53 -33.91
N GLN A 311 17.85 -0.03 -34.37
CA GLN A 311 18.17 -0.15 -35.79
C GLN A 311 17.11 -0.97 -36.54
N ASN A 312 16.69 -2.12 -36.00
CA ASN A 312 15.64 -2.95 -36.58
C ASN A 312 14.26 -2.25 -36.64
N LYS A 313 14.01 -1.30 -35.70
CA LYS A 313 12.77 -0.53 -35.64
C LYS A 313 12.86 0.85 -36.29
N GLU A 314 13.96 1.13 -37.01
CA GLU A 314 14.25 2.42 -37.61
C GLU A 314 14.16 3.61 -36.61
N ILE A 315 14.70 3.40 -35.40
CA ILE A 315 14.81 4.40 -34.35
C ILE A 315 16.25 4.86 -34.26
N GLU A 316 16.48 6.16 -34.21
CA GLU A 316 17.82 6.74 -34.00
C GLU A 316 18.11 6.85 -32.50
N LEU A 317 19.09 6.07 -32.01
CA LEU A 317 19.56 6.13 -30.63
C LEU A 317 20.90 6.89 -30.58
N LYS A 318 20.91 8.02 -29.88
CA LYS A 318 22.12 8.82 -29.61
C LYS A 318 22.42 8.82 -28.13
N PHE A 319 23.69 8.66 -27.75
CA PHE A 319 24.07 8.68 -26.35
C PHE A 319 25.44 9.35 -26.13
N ILE A 320 25.56 10.03 -24.99
CA ILE A 320 26.80 10.57 -24.44
C ILE A 320 26.86 10.05 -23.00
N VAL A 321 27.73 9.07 -22.77
CA VAL A 321 27.67 8.25 -21.55
C VAL A 321 29.05 8.09 -20.95
N ASP A 322 29.20 8.49 -19.70
CA ASP A 322 30.32 8.20 -18.82
C ASP A 322 29.93 7.01 -17.93
N GLY A 323 30.28 5.80 -18.34
CA GLY A 323 29.94 4.57 -17.62
C GLY A 323 30.81 4.35 -16.38
N GLU A 324 32.03 4.89 -16.33
CA GLU A 324 32.88 4.82 -15.13
C GLU A 324 32.23 5.53 -13.95
N ALA A 325 31.42 6.55 -14.21
CA ALA A 325 30.66 7.27 -13.20
C ALA A 325 29.66 6.37 -12.44
N LEU A 326 29.31 5.19 -12.98
CA LEU A 326 28.36 4.23 -12.40
C LEU A 326 29.04 3.07 -11.64
N SER A 327 30.36 3.13 -11.45
CA SER A 327 31.16 2.06 -10.79
C SER A 327 30.73 1.73 -9.35
N PHE A 328 29.95 2.61 -8.70
CA PHE A 328 29.37 2.37 -7.38
C PHE A 328 28.07 1.58 -7.39
N MET A 329 27.48 1.31 -8.57
CA MET A 329 26.24 0.55 -8.71
C MET A 329 26.54 -0.91 -9.00
N ASP A 330 25.67 -1.81 -8.48
CA ASP A 330 25.67 -3.22 -8.84
C ASP A 330 25.34 -3.42 -10.32
N ASP A 331 25.97 -4.37 -10.96
CA ASP A 331 25.78 -4.74 -12.38
C ASP A 331 24.31 -5.03 -12.71
N MET A 332 23.61 -5.74 -11.81
CA MET A 332 22.19 -6.03 -11.96
C MET A 332 21.34 -4.77 -11.94
N ASP A 333 21.66 -3.80 -11.08
CA ASP A 333 20.94 -2.53 -10.97
C ASP A 333 21.19 -1.63 -12.18
N VAL A 334 22.43 -1.60 -12.69
CA VAL A 334 22.77 -0.90 -13.95
C VAL A 334 21.95 -1.49 -15.11
N SER A 335 21.96 -2.83 -15.25
CA SER A 335 21.19 -3.52 -16.30
C SER A 335 19.68 -3.25 -16.19
N ALA A 336 19.12 -3.33 -14.98
CA ALA A 336 17.70 -3.09 -14.73
C ALA A 336 17.31 -1.62 -14.99
N LEU A 337 18.12 -0.67 -14.54
CA LEU A 337 17.84 0.76 -14.68
C LEU A 337 17.85 1.16 -16.15
N PHE A 338 18.95 0.92 -16.85
CA PHE A 338 19.10 1.32 -18.26
C PHE A 338 18.23 0.49 -19.19
N GLY A 339 18.04 -0.81 -18.89
CA GLY A 339 17.12 -1.67 -19.61
C GLY A 339 15.69 -1.10 -19.60
N ASN A 340 15.14 -0.84 -18.43
CA ASN A 340 13.79 -0.28 -18.28
C ASN A 340 13.65 1.13 -18.86
N MET A 341 14.66 1.99 -18.70
CA MET A 341 14.64 3.35 -19.25
C MET A 341 14.58 3.33 -20.79
N LEU A 342 15.45 2.54 -21.40
CA LEU A 342 15.52 2.46 -22.86
C LEU A 342 14.33 1.70 -23.45
N ASP A 343 13.81 0.66 -22.78
CA ASP A 343 12.59 -0.01 -23.23
C ASP A 343 11.40 0.92 -23.28
N ASN A 344 11.22 1.75 -22.26
CA ASN A 344 10.17 2.76 -22.25
C ASN A 344 10.33 3.78 -23.38
N ALA A 345 11.58 4.24 -23.63
CA ALA A 345 11.87 5.18 -24.71
C ALA A 345 11.64 4.57 -26.10
N ILE A 346 12.08 3.32 -26.32
CA ILE A 346 11.88 2.57 -27.56
C ILE A 346 10.39 2.35 -27.83
N GLU A 347 9.63 1.94 -26.83
CA GLU A 347 8.18 1.73 -26.97
C GLU A 347 7.45 3.04 -27.35
N SER A 348 7.88 4.16 -26.77
CA SER A 348 7.31 5.48 -27.09
C SER A 348 7.70 5.94 -28.50
N ALA A 349 8.97 5.76 -28.90
CA ALA A 349 9.48 6.14 -30.21
C ALA A 349 8.89 5.28 -31.34
N GLU A 350 8.65 3.98 -31.10
CA GLU A 350 8.04 3.07 -32.07
C GLU A 350 6.62 3.49 -32.48
N LYS A 351 5.87 4.14 -31.59
CA LYS A 351 4.52 4.64 -31.84
C LYS A 351 4.48 5.84 -32.81
N GLN A 352 5.62 6.51 -33.00
CA GLN A 352 5.68 7.70 -33.86
C GLN A 352 5.58 7.31 -35.33
N GLN A 353 4.66 7.96 -36.08
CA GLN A 353 4.45 7.69 -37.50
C GLN A 353 5.59 8.25 -38.36
N GLU A 354 6.11 9.42 -38.02
CA GLU A 354 7.20 10.07 -38.74
C GLU A 354 8.56 9.52 -38.31
N LYS A 355 9.33 8.95 -39.22
CA LYS A 355 10.67 8.40 -38.92
C LYS A 355 11.61 9.43 -38.25
N GLN A 356 11.51 10.68 -38.64
CA GLN A 356 12.34 11.77 -38.09
C GLN A 356 12.08 12.03 -36.62
N LYS A 357 10.91 11.64 -36.08
CA LYS A 357 10.53 11.75 -34.66
C LYS A 357 10.91 10.52 -33.86
N ARG A 358 11.41 9.46 -34.49
CA ARG A 358 11.90 8.25 -33.83
C ARG A 358 13.32 8.46 -33.31
N LEU A 359 13.49 9.34 -32.36
CA LEU A 359 14.79 9.74 -31.84
C LEU A 359 14.80 9.58 -30.33
N ILE A 360 15.87 8.96 -29.80
CA ILE A 360 16.12 8.76 -28.38
C ILE A 360 17.50 9.33 -28.07
N TRP A 361 17.57 10.14 -27.02
CA TRP A 361 18.81 10.64 -26.43
C TRP A 361 19.02 10.04 -25.05
N LEU A 362 20.25 9.62 -24.76
CA LEU A 362 20.69 9.19 -23.42
C LEU A 362 21.94 9.94 -23.03
N TYR A 363 21.90 10.52 -21.84
CA TYR A 363 23.04 11.21 -21.25
C TYR A 363 23.35 10.61 -19.88
N VAL A 364 24.64 10.33 -19.62
CA VAL A 364 25.16 9.98 -18.31
C VAL A 364 26.40 10.81 -18.09
N THR A 365 26.35 11.68 -17.11
CA THR A 365 27.45 12.62 -16.81
C THR A 365 27.71 12.69 -15.32
N ARG A 366 28.97 12.75 -14.95
CA ARG A 366 29.37 13.01 -13.57
C ARG A 366 29.48 14.51 -13.32
N GLU A 367 28.73 15.03 -12.37
CA GLU A 367 28.78 16.42 -11.93
C GLU A 367 29.16 16.50 -10.45
N LYS A 368 30.46 16.72 -10.18
CA LYS A 368 31.01 16.77 -8.80
C LYS A 368 30.70 15.48 -8.00
N GLN A 369 29.77 15.56 -7.05
CA GLN A 369 29.38 14.45 -6.16
C GLN A 369 28.11 13.74 -6.63
N PHE A 370 27.64 14.05 -7.84
CA PHE A 370 26.43 13.46 -8.39
C PHE A 370 26.66 12.86 -9.77
N VAL A 371 25.92 11.82 -10.09
CA VAL A 371 25.76 11.28 -11.45
C VAL A 371 24.38 11.69 -11.93
N ARG A 372 24.35 12.39 -13.05
CA ARG A 372 23.10 12.74 -13.73
C ARG A 372 22.87 11.77 -14.90
N ILE A 373 21.71 11.13 -14.88
CA ILE A 373 21.25 10.29 -15.98
C ILE A 373 20.01 10.95 -16.57
N ARG A 374 19.94 11.09 -17.89
CA ARG A 374 18.83 11.74 -18.58
C ARG A 374 18.51 10.99 -19.85
N THR A 375 17.24 10.63 -20.04
CA THR A 375 16.73 10.04 -21.27
C THR A 375 15.65 10.93 -21.85
N GLU A 376 15.71 11.20 -23.15
CA GLU A 376 14.73 12.00 -23.88
C GLU A 376 14.24 11.24 -25.10
N ASN A 377 12.95 11.28 -25.34
CA ASN A 377 12.35 10.78 -26.58
C ASN A 377 11.12 11.61 -26.97
N TYR A 378 10.85 11.65 -28.26
CA TYR A 378 9.66 12.32 -28.76
C TYR A 378 8.40 11.51 -28.42
N CYS A 379 7.30 12.20 -27.99
CA CYS A 379 6.04 11.58 -27.58
C CYS A 379 4.87 12.52 -27.88
N ASP A 380 4.07 12.21 -28.91
CA ASP A 380 2.88 13.01 -29.29
C ASP A 380 1.72 12.86 -28.30
N GLU A 381 1.63 11.71 -27.61
CA GLU A 381 0.56 11.46 -26.64
C GLU A 381 0.77 12.31 -25.38
N LYS A 382 -0.29 12.97 -24.90
CA LYS A 382 -0.25 13.64 -23.59
C LYS A 382 -0.18 12.63 -22.47
N ILE A 383 0.89 12.71 -21.68
CA ILE A 383 1.13 11.84 -20.54
C ILE A 383 0.51 12.48 -19.29
N HIS A 384 -0.29 11.71 -18.56
CA HIS A 384 -0.80 12.13 -17.26
C HIS A 384 0.19 11.78 -16.15
N PHE A 385 0.49 12.76 -15.31
CA PHE A 385 1.40 12.58 -14.16
C PHE A 385 0.60 12.53 -12.85
N LYS A 386 1.00 11.64 -11.94
CA LYS A 386 0.53 11.59 -10.57
C LYS A 386 1.75 11.48 -9.65
N ASN A 387 1.86 12.41 -8.69
CA ASN A 387 3.03 12.49 -7.79
C ASN A 387 4.38 12.52 -8.54
N GLY A 388 4.47 13.28 -9.63
CA GLY A 388 5.70 13.42 -10.43
C GLY A 388 6.07 12.22 -11.31
N MET A 389 5.24 11.18 -11.37
CA MET A 389 5.45 9.99 -12.18
C MET A 389 4.36 9.82 -13.25
N PRO A 390 4.69 9.31 -14.45
CA PRO A 390 3.71 9.07 -15.49
C PRO A 390 2.76 7.94 -15.10
N VAL A 391 1.46 8.14 -15.33
CA VAL A 391 0.43 7.13 -15.12
C VAL A 391 0.33 6.27 -16.38
N THR A 392 0.43 4.95 -16.25
CA THR A 392 0.29 4.03 -17.38
C THR A 392 -1.09 4.15 -18.04
N THR A 393 -1.09 4.33 -19.36
CA THR A 393 -2.30 4.39 -20.21
C THR A 393 -2.79 3.01 -20.65
N LYS A 394 -2.04 1.94 -20.36
CA LYS A 394 -2.36 0.57 -20.80
C LYS A 394 -3.50 -0.03 -19.99
N LYS A 395 -4.46 -0.69 -20.69
CA LYS A 395 -5.67 -1.29 -20.09
C LYS A 395 -5.38 -2.40 -19.08
N ASP A 396 -4.24 -3.08 -19.17
CA ASP A 396 -3.87 -4.20 -18.28
C ASP A 396 -2.88 -3.75 -17.20
N ARG A 397 -3.45 -3.16 -16.14
CA ARG A 397 -2.70 -2.66 -14.97
C ARG A 397 -1.89 -3.74 -14.22
N ARG A 398 -2.16 -5.05 -14.48
CA ARG A 398 -1.49 -6.16 -13.77
C ARG A 398 -0.16 -6.57 -14.40
N LEU A 399 0.06 -6.24 -15.68
CA LEU A 399 1.28 -6.60 -16.42
C LEU A 399 2.13 -5.40 -16.84
N HIS A 400 1.62 -4.16 -16.73
CA HIS A 400 2.30 -2.95 -17.20
C HIS A 400 2.37 -1.89 -16.10
N GLY A 401 3.50 -1.17 -16.02
CA GLY A 401 3.79 -0.16 -15.00
C GLY A 401 4.93 -0.56 -14.04
N TYR A 402 5.45 -1.78 -14.20
CA TYR A 402 6.58 -2.25 -13.38
C TYR A 402 7.91 -1.55 -13.76
N GLY A 403 8.10 -1.16 -15.03
CA GLY A 403 9.33 -0.51 -15.50
C GLY A 403 9.64 0.78 -14.72
N MET A 404 8.66 1.68 -14.61
CA MET A 404 8.82 2.94 -13.86
C MET A 404 8.95 2.71 -12.34
N LYS A 405 8.25 1.71 -11.79
CA LYS A 405 8.42 1.33 -10.38
C LYS A 405 9.81 0.75 -10.11
N SER A 406 10.31 -0.09 -11.02
CA SER A 406 11.67 -0.64 -10.96
C SER A 406 12.71 0.47 -11.03
N ILE A 407 12.59 1.42 -11.97
CA ILE A 407 13.46 2.60 -12.05
C ILE A 407 13.46 3.36 -10.72
N LYS A 408 12.29 3.67 -10.18
CA LYS A 408 12.15 4.40 -8.91
C LYS A 408 12.80 3.62 -7.75
N SER A 409 12.50 2.33 -7.61
CA SER A 409 13.07 1.48 -6.56
C SER A 409 14.60 1.40 -6.65
N THR A 410 15.16 1.24 -7.86
CA THR A 410 16.61 1.24 -8.06
C THR A 410 17.22 2.59 -7.69
N VAL A 411 16.63 3.70 -8.11
CA VAL A 411 17.12 5.05 -7.81
C VAL A 411 17.08 5.32 -6.30
N GLU A 412 16.01 4.94 -5.61
CA GLU A 412 15.86 5.08 -4.15
C GLU A 412 16.87 4.22 -3.37
N LYS A 413 17.21 3.01 -3.86
CA LYS A 413 18.27 2.15 -3.29
C LYS A 413 19.63 2.89 -3.20
N TYR A 414 19.91 3.75 -4.15
CA TYR A 414 21.14 4.58 -4.20
C TYR A 414 20.92 6.01 -3.69
N TYR A 415 19.89 6.27 -2.89
CA TYR A 415 19.56 7.57 -2.32
C TYR A 415 19.39 8.68 -3.36
N GLY A 416 19.00 8.32 -4.57
CA GLY A 416 18.80 9.24 -5.69
C GLY A 416 17.38 9.79 -5.77
N SER A 417 17.20 10.65 -6.75
CA SER A 417 15.88 11.19 -7.12
C SER A 417 15.58 10.97 -8.59
N VAL A 418 14.31 10.74 -8.92
CA VAL A 418 13.85 10.59 -10.30
C VAL A 418 12.68 11.53 -10.56
N VAL A 419 12.74 12.24 -11.68
CA VAL A 419 11.70 13.17 -12.13
C VAL A 419 11.40 12.90 -13.59
N ALA A 420 10.12 12.80 -13.93
CA ALA A 420 9.66 12.71 -15.32
C ALA A 420 8.87 13.95 -15.70
N ALA A 421 9.09 14.48 -16.90
CA ALA A 421 8.40 15.63 -17.43
C ALA A 421 8.07 15.43 -18.92
N GLN A 422 7.09 16.18 -19.41
CA GLN A 422 6.81 16.28 -20.86
C GLN A 422 6.68 17.75 -21.22
N GLU A 423 7.56 18.22 -22.12
CA GLU A 423 7.55 19.57 -22.64
C GLU A 423 7.69 19.54 -24.17
N ASN A 424 6.89 20.30 -24.88
CA ASN A 424 6.93 20.42 -26.37
C ASN A 424 6.95 19.07 -27.09
N ASN A 425 6.16 18.09 -26.65
CA ASN A 425 6.11 16.72 -27.15
C ASN A 425 7.41 15.91 -26.95
N TRP A 426 8.28 16.35 -26.05
CA TRP A 426 9.40 15.57 -25.58
C TRP A 426 9.13 15.03 -24.21
N PHE A 427 9.23 13.73 -24.05
CA PHE A 427 9.24 13.09 -22.73
C PHE A 427 10.68 13.03 -22.24
N GLU A 428 10.89 13.50 -21.03
CA GLU A 428 12.18 13.55 -20.37
C GLU A 428 12.12 12.81 -19.04
N LEU A 429 13.09 11.91 -18.81
CA LEU A 429 13.30 11.25 -17.52
C LEU A 429 14.67 11.67 -16.99
N LYS A 430 14.68 12.35 -15.86
CA LYS A 430 15.87 12.80 -15.15
C LYS A 430 16.09 11.99 -13.89
N ILE A 431 17.31 11.49 -13.68
CA ILE A 431 17.73 10.81 -12.49
C ILE A 431 18.98 11.49 -11.96
N LEU A 432 19.04 11.70 -10.67
CA LEU A 432 20.21 12.23 -9.97
C LEU A 432 20.59 11.24 -8.87
N LEU A 433 21.80 10.69 -8.97
CA LEU A 433 22.36 9.76 -7.99
C LEU A 433 23.55 10.42 -7.28
N PRO A 434 23.69 10.31 -5.95
CA PRO A 434 24.93 10.65 -5.28
C PRO A 434 26.04 9.74 -5.82
N ALA A 435 27.16 10.33 -6.32
CA ALA A 435 28.34 9.55 -6.65
C ALA A 435 28.91 9.03 -5.32
N GLY A 436 28.94 7.72 -5.12
CA GLY A 436 29.30 7.08 -3.87
C GLY A 436 30.55 7.68 -3.21
N ARG A 437 30.52 7.67 -1.87
CA ARG A 437 31.68 8.02 -1.03
C ARG A 437 32.79 7.02 -1.21
#